data_820cbaf9d24f812e3b4e99fd7061db5e
#
_entry.id   820cbaf9d24f812e3b4e99fd7061db5e
#
_cell.length_a   1.000
_cell.length_b   1.000
_cell.length_c   1.000
_cell.angle_alpha   90.00
_cell.angle_beta   90.00
_cell.angle_gamma   90.00
#
_symmetry.space_group_name_H-M   'P 1'
#
loop_
_entity.id
_entity.type
_entity.pdbx_description
1 polymer ?
#
loop_
_entity_poly.entity_id
_entity_poly.type
_entity_poly.pdbx_seq_one_letter_code
_entity_poly.pdbx_strand_id
1 'polypeptide(L)'
;LTDLTSPVAGRDEPLDVALRPSGFSEFVGQAAARANLEVFIEAAKKRGAALDHVLFVGPPGLGKTTLAQIISRELGVGFRATSGPVIAKAGDLAALLTNLEDRDVLFIDEIHRLNPAIEEVLYPAMEDFQLDLIIGEGPAARSVRIDLARFTLVGATTRAGLLTTPLRDRFGIPVRLNFYTPEELVQIVQRGARLLGTPMAPDGALEIARRSRGTPRIAGRLLRRVTDFALVEGSSEITRAIADKALLRLDVDARGLDQLDRRYLTMIADFYGGGPVGIETIAAALSEPRDAIEEIVEPYLIQQGFIQRTSRGRMLTGTAFQHLGKSVPQGFIGTQATLFEEPEEP
;
A
#
# COMPACT_ATOMS: atom_id res chain seq x y z
N LEU A 1 15.59 14.45 -6.22
CA LEU A 1 14.15 14.63 -6.42
C LEU A 1 13.45 13.44 -5.76
N THR A 2 12.67 13.71 -4.73
CA THR A 2 11.88 12.69 -4.03
C THR A 2 10.89 12.13 -5.03
N ASP A 3 10.88 10.82 -5.22
CA ASP A 3 9.93 10.13 -6.11
C ASP A 3 8.49 10.37 -5.63
N LEU A 4 7.78 11.27 -6.31
CA LEU A 4 6.42 11.70 -5.94
C LEU A 4 5.38 10.61 -6.20
N THR A 5 5.68 9.69 -7.09
CA THR A 5 4.80 8.60 -7.49
C THR A 5 5.08 7.30 -6.76
N SER A 6 6.15 7.25 -5.95
CA SER A 6 6.44 6.09 -5.11
C SER A 6 5.38 5.92 -4.01
N PRO A 7 4.74 4.77 -3.92
CA PRO A 7 3.80 4.48 -2.85
C PRO A 7 4.47 4.17 -1.52
N VAL A 8 5.81 4.06 -1.49
CA VAL A 8 6.57 3.75 -0.26
C VAL A 8 6.68 4.97 0.63
N ALA A 9 6.59 4.75 1.95
CA ALA A 9 6.69 5.81 2.93
C ALA A 9 8.10 6.40 2.98
N GLY A 10 8.22 7.67 2.50
CA GLY A 10 9.16 8.58 3.12
C GLY A 10 8.66 8.96 4.54
N ARG A 11 9.39 9.78 5.27
CA ARG A 11 8.84 10.38 6.51
C ARG A 11 7.56 11.14 6.14
N ASP A 12 6.43 10.72 6.75
CA ASP A 12 5.17 11.45 6.57
C ASP A 12 5.39 12.88 7.06
N GLU A 13 5.17 13.85 6.18
CA GLU A 13 5.17 15.25 6.59
C GLU A 13 3.96 15.49 7.53
N PRO A 14 4.04 16.43 8.48
CA PRO A 14 2.93 16.73 9.40
C PRO A 14 1.58 16.95 8.69
N LEU A 15 1.61 17.53 7.49
CA LEU A 15 0.44 17.72 6.63
C LEU A 15 -0.16 16.39 6.12
N ASP A 16 0.65 15.36 5.87
CA ASP A 16 0.14 14.03 5.49
C ASP A 16 -0.70 13.41 6.59
N VAL A 17 -0.28 13.62 7.84
CA VAL A 17 -1.02 13.15 9.01
C VAL A 17 -2.35 13.90 9.14
N ALA A 18 -2.35 15.22 8.92
CA ALA A 18 -3.56 16.05 8.99
C ALA A 18 -4.59 15.71 7.90
N LEU A 19 -4.13 15.22 6.75
CA LEU A 19 -5.02 14.81 5.66
C LEU A 19 -5.65 13.42 5.86
N ARG A 20 -5.20 12.64 6.85
CA ARG A 20 -5.77 11.30 7.11
C ARG A 20 -7.18 11.40 7.68
N PRO A 21 -8.10 10.51 7.27
CA PRO A 21 -9.42 10.42 7.89
C PRO A 21 -9.32 10.01 9.35
N SER A 22 -10.18 10.59 10.17
CA SER A 22 -10.25 10.33 11.61
C SER A 22 -11.16 9.16 11.99
N GLY A 23 -12.12 8.81 11.15
CA GLY A 23 -13.09 7.74 11.34
C GLY A 23 -13.59 7.18 10.03
N PHE A 24 -14.47 6.17 10.10
CA PHE A 24 -15.05 5.53 8.91
C PHE A 24 -15.90 6.48 8.07
N SER A 25 -16.56 7.48 8.68
CA SER A 25 -17.36 8.47 7.96
C SER A 25 -16.55 9.32 6.98
N GLU A 26 -15.27 9.51 7.25
CA GLU A 26 -14.35 10.27 6.41
C GLU A 26 -13.51 9.38 5.48
N PHE A 27 -13.52 8.07 5.74
CA PHE A 27 -12.72 7.11 4.98
C PHE A 27 -13.41 6.76 3.67
N VAL A 28 -12.84 7.19 2.56
CA VAL A 28 -13.35 6.93 1.20
C VAL A 28 -12.83 5.59 0.69
N GLY A 29 -13.66 4.89 -0.07
CA GLY A 29 -13.29 3.64 -0.75
C GLY A 29 -13.32 2.40 0.16
N GLN A 30 -12.86 1.27 -0.38
CA GLN A 30 -12.81 -0.03 0.32
C GLN A 30 -14.18 -0.43 0.93
N ALA A 31 -15.29 -0.17 0.24
CA ALA A 31 -16.65 -0.22 0.80
C ALA A 31 -16.96 -1.54 1.50
N ALA A 32 -16.65 -2.69 0.88
CA ALA A 32 -16.91 -4.01 1.46
C ALA A 32 -16.06 -4.27 2.72
N ALA A 33 -14.77 -3.90 2.68
CA ALA A 33 -13.87 -4.05 3.82
C ALA A 33 -14.32 -3.18 5.00
N ARG A 34 -14.71 -1.93 4.72
CA ARG A 34 -15.22 -0.99 5.71
C ARG A 34 -16.49 -1.48 6.37
N ALA A 35 -17.48 -1.90 5.57
CA ALA A 35 -18.77 -2.40 6.10
C ALA A 35 -18.56 -3.61 7.03
N ASN A 36 -17.68 -4.54 6.67
CA ASN A 36 -17.38 -5.69 7.52
C ASN A 36 -16.68 -5.27 8.83
N LEU A 37 -15.69 -4.37 8.74
CA LEU A 37 -14.97 -3.87 9.92
C LEU A 37 -15.93 -3.14 10.89
N GLU A 38 -16.84 -2.31 10.39
CA GLU A 38 -17.86 -1.63 11.20
C GLU A 38 -18.70 -2.64 12.00
N VAL A 39 -19.14 -3.74 11.36
CA VAL A 39 -19.89 -4.82 12.04
C VAL A 39 -19.06 -5.50 13.11
N PHE A 40 -17.81 -5.87 12.81
CA PHE A 40 -16.95 -6.58 13.76
C PHE A 40 -16.59 -5.71 14.97
N ILE A 41 -16.30 -4.42 14.74
CA ILE A 41 -16.04 -3.44 15.80
C ILE A 41 -17.27 -3.26 16.70
N GLU A 42 -18.44 -3.08 16.12
CA GLU A 42 -19.68 -2.95 16.88
C GLU A 42 -19.98 -4.20 17.72
N ALA A 43 -19.74 -5.38 17.15
CA ALA A 43 -19.89 -6.64 17.87
C ALA A 43 -18.90 -6.76 19.03
N ALA A 44 -17.61 -6.38 18.84
CA ALA A 44 -16.60 -6.37 19.89
C ALA A 44 -16.97 -5.40 21.03
N LYS A 45 -17.43 -4.19 20.67
CA LYS A 45 -17.95 -3.20 21.66
C LYS A 45 -19.08 -3.77 22.51
N LYS A 46 -20.08 -4.40 21.87
CA LYS A 46 -21.24 -5.01 22.57
C LYS A 46 -20.84 -6.15 23.52
N ARG A 47 -19.83 -6.92 23.14
CA ARG A 47 -19.28 -7.99 23.99
C ARG A 47 -18.36 -7.47 25.09
N GLY A 48 -17.89 -6.21 25.03
CA GLY A 48 -16.86 -5.67 25.91
C GLY A 48 -15.51 -6.40 25.79
N ALA A 49 -15.22 -6.99 24.64
CA ALA A 49 -14.04 -7.81 24.37
C ALA A 49 -13.11 -7.15 23.34
N ALA A 50 -11.86 -7.59 23.30
CA ALA A 50 -10.95 -7.24 22.22
C ALA A 50 -11.53 -7.68 20.86
N LEU A 51 -11.22 -6.94 19.80
CA LEU A 51 -11.53 -7.36 18.44
C LEU A 51 -10.61 -8.53 18.04
N ASP A 52 -11.09 -9.45 17.24
CA ASP A 52 -10.26 -10.49 16.65
C ASP A 52 -9.11 -9.87 15.85
N HIS A 53 -7.98 -10.58 15.75
CA HIS A 53 -6.81 -10.09 15.04
C HIS A 53 -7.09 -9.84 13.57
N VAL A 54 -6.62 -8.70 13.05
CA VAL A 54 -6.90 -8.22 11.68
C VAL A 54 -5.63 -8.27 10.84
N LEU A 55 -5.71 -8.80 9.63
CA LEU A 55 -4.62 -8.78 8.65
C LEU A 55 -4.99 -7.93 7.45
N PHE A 56 -4.32 -6.80 7.28
CA PHE A 56 -4.43 -5.98 6.07
C PHE A 56 -3.44 -6.44 5.00
N VAL A 57 -3.96 -6.80 3.84
CA VAL A 57 -3.16 -7.22 2.68
C VAL A 57 -3.41 -6.26 1.52
N GLY A 58 -2.36 -5.75 0.91
CA GLY A 58 -2.48 -4.92 -0.30
C GLY A 58 -1.27 -4.04 -0.56
N PRO A 59 -1.18 -3.46 -1.76
CA PRO A 59 -0.11 -2.55 -2.14
C PRO A 59 0.15 -1.43 -1.12
N PRO A 60 1.33 -0.82 -1.13
CA PRO A 60 1.63 0.29 -0.23
C PRO A 60 0.76 1.52 -0.57
N GLY A 61 0.50 2.36 0.44
CA GLY A 61 -0.22 3.64 0.25
C GLY A 61 -1.74 3.56 0.16
N LEU A 62 -2.36 2.37 0.35
CA LEU A 62 -3.82 2.18 0.29
C LEU A 62 -4.57 2.47 1.61
N GLY A 63 -3.87 2.88 2.66
CA GLY A 63 -4.50 3.28 3.93
C GLY A 63 -4.50 2.21 5.03
N LYS A 64 -3.65 1.15 4.96
CA LYS A 64 -3.56 0.09 5.99
C LYS A 64 -3.35 0.67 7.40
N THR A 65 -2.36 1.54 7.56
CA THR A 65 -2.07 2.21 8.84
C THR A 65 -3.23 3.12 9.29
N THR A 66 -3.86 3.81 8.35
CA THR A 66 -5.03 4.67 8.64
C THR A 66 -6.21 3.85 9.15
N LEU A 67 -6.52 2.72 8.50
CA LEU A 67 -7.58 1.81 8.96
C LEU A 67 -7.28 1.25 10.36
N ALA A 68 -6.03 0.87 10.63
CA ALA A 68 -5.63 0.42 11.97
C ALA A 68 -5.85 1.49 13.05
N GLN A 69 -5.54 2.76 12.75
CA GLN A 69 -5.81 3.89 13.64
C GLN A 69 -7.32 4.14 13.81
N ILE A 70 -8.11 4.00 12.74
CA ILE A 70 -9.58 4.12 12.80
C ILE A 70 -10.14 3.02 13.70
N ILE A 71 -9.70 1.77 13.56
CA ILE A 71 -10.13 0.65 14.42
C ILE A 71 -9.94 1.00 15.90
N SER A 72 -8.76 1.47 16.30
CA SER A 72 -8.51 1.81 17.71
C SER A 72 -9.39 2.95 18.22
N ARG A 73 -9.57 4.00 17.39
CA ARG A 73 -10.44 5.14 17.72
C ARG A 73 -11.90 4.73 17.86
N GLU A 74 -12.39 3.92 16.93
CA GLU A 74 -13.75 3.38 16.96
C GLU A 74 -13.97 2.47 18.18
N LEU A 75 -12.99 1.66 18.56
CA LEU A 75 -13.05 0.85 19.78
C LEU A 75 -12.91 1.68 21.06
N GLY A 76 -12.34 2.90 20.97
CA GLY A 76 -12.06 3.76 22.12
C GLY A 76 -10.91 3.25 23.00
N VAL A 77 -9.87 2.65 22.39
CA VAL A 77 -8.73 2.00 23.06
C VAL A 77 -7.40 2.58 22.59
N GLY A 78 -6.31 2.25 23.28
CA GLY A 78 -4.97 2.68 22.93
C GLY A 78 -4.49 2.11 21.58
N PHE A 79 -3.57 2.86 20.93
CA PHE A 79 -2.96 2.48 19.68
C PHE A 79 -1.44 2.51 19.79
N ARG A 80 -0.80 1.38 19.55
CA ARG A 80 0.66 1.28 19.43
C ARG A 80 1.04 0.79 18.04
N ALA A 81 2.03 1.43 17.45
CA ALA A 81 2.48 1.10 16.09
C ALA A 81 3.96 0.77 16.08
N THR A 82 4.30 -0.25 15.33
CA THR A 82 5.68 -0.67 15.02
C THR A 82 5.74 -1.27 13.62
N SER A 83 6.89 -1.78 13.21
CA SER A 83 7.04 -2.52 11.96
C SER A 83 7.89 -3.76 12.14
N GLY A 84 7.71 -4.76 11.25
CA GLY A 84 8.48 -6.01 11.29
C GLY A 84 10.00 -5.80 11.40
N PRO A 85 10.61 -4.95 10.55
CA PRO A 85 12.04 -4.68 10.60
C PRO A 85 12.56 -4.04 11.90
N VAL A 86 11.71 -3.34 12.64
CA VAL A 86 12.09 -2.68 13.91
C VAL A 86 12.16 -3.69 15.06
N ILE A 87 11.38 -4.77 14.99
CA ILE A 87 11.39 -5.84 15.99
C ILE A 87 12.56 -6.77 15.66
N ALA A 88 13.72 -6.52 16.26
CA ALA A 88 14.94 -7.27 15.96
C ALA A 88 15.10 -8.56 16.77
N LYS A 89 14.53 -8.60 17.99
CA LYS A 89 14.65 -9.72 18.93
C LYS A 89 13.36 -9.91 19.74
N ALA A 90 13.19 -11.11 20.31
CA ALA A 90 12.01 -11.46 21.12
C ALA A 90 11.76 -10.49 22.29
N GLY A 91 12.82 -9.96 22.90
CA GLY A 91 12.71 -8.95 23.95
C GLY A 91 12.07 -7.63 23.52
N ASP A 92 12.25 -7.23 22.26
CA ASP A 92 11.62 -6.01 21.73
C ASP A 92 10.10 -6.23 21.60
N LEU A 93 9.69 -7.40 21.11
CA LEU A 93 8.28 -7.80 21.02
C LEU A 93 7.67 -7.91 22.43
N ALA A 94 8.38 -8.55 23.36
CA ALA A 94 7.94 -8.69 24.76
C ALA A 94 7.68 -7.33 25.41
N ALA A 95 8.59 -6.37 25.23
CA ALA A 95 8.42 -5.02 25.75
C ALA A 95 7.21 -4.30 25.16
N LEU A 96 6.90 -4.53 23.90
CA LEU A 96 5.68 -3.97 23.27
C LEU A 96 4.42 -4.60 23.86
N LEU A 97 4.37 -5.93 23.95
CA LEU A 97 3.18 -6.68 24.39
C LEU A 97 2.86 -6.47 25.87
N THR A 98 3.87 -6.46 26.74
CA THR A 98 3.68 -6.26 28.20
C THR A 98 3.25 -4.84 28.59
N ASN A 99 3.43 -3.87 27.68
CA ASN A 99 2.97 -2.48 27.88
C ASN A 99 1.60 -2.19 27.27
N LEU A 100 0.89 -3.18 26.72
CA LEU A 100 -0.47 -3.02 26.24
C LEU A 100 -1.47 -3.07 27.40
N GLU A 101 -2.48 -2.22 27.32
CA GLU A 101 -3.64 -2.25 28.19
C GLU A 101 -4.74 -3.16 27.60
N ASP A 102 -5.77 -3.45 28.39
CA ASP A 102 -6.86 -4.32 27.95
C ASP A 102 -7.57 -3.75 26.70
N ARG A 103 -7.69 -4.57 25.68
CA ARG A 103 -8.27 -4.29 24.36
C ARG A 103 -7.47 -3.33 23.46
N ASP A 104 -6.28 -2.91 23.86
CA ASP A 104 -5.41 -2.07 23.02
C ASP A 104 -5.17 -2.68 21.62
N VAL A 105 -4.91 -1.81 20.66
CA VAL A 105 -4.53 -2.19 19.30
C VAL A 105 -3.03 -2.07 19.12
N LEU A 106 -2.38 -3.19 18.82
CA LEU A 106 -0.99 -3.23 18.34
C LEU A 106 -0.97 -3.34 16.83
N PHE A 107 -0.40 -2.37 16.15
CA PHE A 107 -0.21 -2.36 14.71
C PHE A 107 1.23 -2.72 14.35
N ILE A 108 1.42 -3.76 13.51
CA ILE A 108 2.72 -4.15 12.96
C ILE A 108 2.68 -4.00 11.44
N ASP A 109 3.36 -2.97 10.93
CA ASP A 109 3.53 -2.81 9.48
C ASP A 109 4.61 -3.75 8.94
N GLU A 110 4.51 -4.13 7.66
CA GLU A 110 5.45 -5.06 7.00
C GLU A 110 5.67 -6.34 7.85
N ILE A 111 4.59 -6.90 8.40
CA ILE A 111 4.64 -8.03 9.33
C ILE A 111 5.32 -9.28 8.72
N HIS A 112 5.31 -9.42 7.38
CA HIS A 112 6.02 -10.49 6.66
C HIS A 112 7.54 -10.41 6.77
N ARG A 113 8.09 -9.31 7.33
CA ARG A 113 9.52 -9.12 7.57
C ARG A 113 9.94 -9.46 9.00
N LEU A 114 9.04 -10.01 9.81
CA LEU A 114 9.40 -10.56 11.11
C LEU A 114 10.36 -11.74 10.95
N ASN A 115 11.31 -11.85 11.88
CA ASN A 115 12.17 -13.03 11.96
C ASN A 115 11.33 -14.23 12.44
N PRO A 116 11.50 -15.45 11.88
CA PRO A 116 10.77 -16.65 12.30
C PRO A 116 10.80 -16.91 13.82
N ALA A 117 11.93 -16.66 14.48
CA ALA A 117 12.04 -16.81 15.94
C ALA A 117 11.14 -15.82 16.71
N ILE A 118 10.82 -14.66 16.12
CA ILE A 118 9.92 -13.66 16.70
C ILE A 118 8.46 -14.06 16.43
N GLU A 119 8.18 -14.62 15.25
CA GLU A 119 6.85 -15.18 14.95
C GLU A 119 6.46 -16.28 15.95
N GLU A 120 7.38 -17.19 16.30
CA GLU A 120 7.14 -18.25 17.28
C GLU A 120 6.75 -17.71 18.66
N VAL A 121 7.32 -16.57 19.07
CA VAL A 121 6.96 -15.89 20.31
C VAL A 121 5.59 -15.20 20.20
N LEU A 122 5.24 -14.74 18.99
CA LEU A 122 3.97 -14.05 18.74
C LEU A 122 2.77 -15.00 18.75
N TYR A 123 2.95 -16.26 18.37
CA TYR A 123 1.85 -17.24 18.29
C TYR A 123 1.09 -17.42 19.60
N PRO A 124 1.72 -17.78 20.75
CA PRO A 124 1.00 -17.91 22.02
C PRO A 124 0.45 -16.57 22.53
N ALA A 125 1.10 -15.45 22.17
CA ALA A 125 0.58 -14.13 22.50
C ALA A 125 -0.75 -13.82 21.78
N MET A 126 -0.92 -14.29 20.55
CA MET A 126 -2.17 -14.11 19.78
C MET A 126 -3.27 -15.08 20.21
N GLU A 127 -2.95 -16.33 20.53
CA GLU A 127 -3.94 -17.36 20.84
C GLU A 127 -4.37 -17.34 22.29
N ASP A 128 -3.39 -17.37 23.21
CA ASP A 128 -3.60 -17.57 24.63
C ASP A 128 -3.40 -16.29 25.46
N PHE A 129 -2.96 -15.21 24.84
CA PHE A 129 -2.54 -13.97 25.52
C PHE A 129 -1.44 -14.26 26.57
N GLN A 130 -0.50 -15.08 26.20
CA GLN A 130 0.64 -15.49 27.01
C GLN A 130 1.93 -15.31 26.24
N LEU A 131 2.99 -14.97 26.96
CA LEU A 131 4.32 -14.78 26.41
C LEU A 131 5.28 -15.69 27.12
N ASP A 132 5.93 -16.60 26.40
CA ASP A 132 6.97 -17.46 26.93
C ASP A 132 8.34 -16.86 26.60
N LEU A 133 9.09 -16.47 27.62
CA LEU A 133 10.43 -15.89 27.48
C LEU A 133 11.47 -16.78 28.12
N ILE A 134 12.57 -16.99 27.42
CA ILE A 134 13.76 -17.65 27.99
C ILE A 134 14.66 -16.55 28.58
N ILE A 135 14.85 -16.56 29.89
CA ILE A 135 15.72 -15.63 30.61
C ILE A 135 16.99 -16.38 31.04
N GLY A 136 18.16 -15.80 30.73
CA GLY A 136 19.47 -16.38 31.00
C GLY A 136 20.05 -17.13 29.80
N GLU A 137 21.27 -17.64 29.94
CA GLU A 137 22.00 -18.38 28.92
C GLU A 137 22.47 -19.74 29.44
N GLY A 138 22.61 -20.70 28.53
CA GLY A 138 23.12 -22.02 28.81
C GLY A 138 22.22 -22.84 29.75
N PRO A 139 22.79 -23.77 30.56
CA PRO A 139 22.01 -24.68 31.43
C PRO A 139 21.23 -23.99 32.56
N ALA A 140 21.52 -22.71 32.83
CA ALA A 140 20.81 -21.89 33.84
C ALA A 140 19.63 -21.10 33.24
N ALA A 141 19.38 -21.20 31.93
CA ALA A 141 18.25 -20.55 31.30
C ALA A 141 16.91 -21.07 31.88
N ARG A 142 16.00 -20.15 32.16
CA ARG A 142 14.66 -20.46 32.69
C ARG A 142 13.60 -19.90 31.74
N SER A 143 12.58 -20.70 31.46
CA SER A 143 11.38 -20.22 30.81
C SER A 143 10.49 -19.51 31.84
N VAL A 144 10.10 -18.29 31.52
CA VAL A 144 9.15 -17.48 32.29
C VAL A 144 7.94 -17.22 31.43
N ARG A 145 6.75 -17.59 31.93
CA ARG A 145 5.48 -17.31 31.29
C ARG A 145 4.89 -16.04 31.88
N ILE A 146 4.48 -15.13 31.02
CA ILE A 146 3.88 -13.84 31.37
C ILE A 146 2.48 -13.79 30.76
N ASP A 147 1.46 -13.56 31.58
CA ASP A 147 0.11 -13.31 31.10
C ASP A 147 0.01 -11.87 30.55
N LEU A 148 -0.59 -11.73 29.39
CA LEU A 148 -0.78 -10.46 28.69
C LEU A 148 -2.22 -9.98 28.85
N ALA A 149 -2.41 -8.67 28.83
CA ALA A 149 -3.73 -8.08 28.61
C ALA A 149 -4.29 -8.55 27.25
N ARG A 150 -5.61 -8.70 27.13
CA ARG A 150 -6.24 -9.04 25.87
C ARG A 150 -6.09 -7.87 24.90
N PHE A 151 -5.54 -8.10 23.73
CA PHE A 151 -5.26 -7.06 22.74
C PHE A 151 -5.71 -7.50 21.34
N THR A 152 -5.81 -6.55 20.44
CA THR A 152 -6.01 -6.78 19.02
C THR A 152 -4.71 -6.54 18.26
N LEU A 153 -4.18 -7.58 17.61
CA LEU A 153 -3.10 -7.41 16.65
C LEU A 153 -3.67 -7.02 15.29
N VAL A 154 -3.19 -5.93 14.73
CA VAL A 154 -3.45 -5.53 13.34
C VAL A 154 -2.14 -5.65 12.58
N GLY A 155 -2.01 -6.70 11.78
CA GLY A 155 -0.88 -6.90 10.88
C GLY A 155 -1.14 -6.23 9.52
N ALA A 156 -0.10 -5.66 8.93
CA ALA A 156 -0.16 -5.15 7.56
C ALA A 156 0.96 -5.74 6.71
N THR A 157 0.64 -6.12 5.48
CA THR A 157 1.61 -6.68 4.53
C THR A 157 1.32 -6.28 3.10
N THR A 158 2.39 -6.06 2.33
CA THR A 158 2.33 -5.93 0.87
C THR A 158 2.44 -7.29 0.18
N ARG A 159 3.02 -8.29 0.87
CA ARG A 159 3.38 -9.62 0.33
C ARG A 159 2.77 -10.74 1.18
N ALA A 160 1.47 -10.99 1.04
CA ALA A 160 0.78 -12.04 1.80
C ALA A 160 1.40 -13.44 1.61
N GLY A 161 2.00 -13.71 0.44
CA GLY A 161 2.65 -14.99 0.15
C GLY A 161 3.95 -15.23 0.91
N LEU A 162 4.52 -14.22 1.56
CA LEU A 162 5.70 -14.35 2.41
C LEU A 162 5.35 -14.61 3.89
N LEU A 163 4.08 -14.47 4.28
CA LEU A 163 3.63 -14.84 5.62
C LEU A 163 3.64 -16.37 5.76
N THR A 164 4.13 -16.84 6.89
CA THR A 164 4.01 -18.25 7.24
C THR A 164 2.53 -18.63 7.41
N THR A 165 2.16 -19.83 7.03
CA THR A 165 0.79 -20.33 7.20
C THR A 165 0.34 -20.24 8.66
N PRO A 166 1.15 -20.65 9.66
CA PRO A 166 0.76 -20.54 11.06
C PRO A 166 0.44 -19.10 11.50
N LEU A 167 1.22 -18.09 11.05
CA LEU A 167 0.94 -16.70 11.40
C LEU A 167 -0.35 -16.22 10.72
N ARG A 168 -0.52 -16.53 9.44
CA ARG A 168 -1.69 -16.09 8.67
C ARG A 168 -2.99 -16.62 9.23
N ASP A 169 -3.01 -17.90 9.64
CA ASP A 169 -4.22 -18.58 10.10
C ASP A 169 -4.69 -18.07 11.50
N ARG A 170 -3.85 -17.34 12.22
CA ARG A 170 -4.18 -16.69 13.50
C ARG A 170 -4.90 -15.36 13.34
N PHE A 171 -4.99 -14.84 12.14
CA PHE A 171 -5.78 -13.65 11.88
C PHE A 171 -7.22 -14.03 11.55
N GLY A 172 -8.14 -13.75 12.48
CA GLY A 172 -9.57 -14.03 12.30
C GLY A 172 -10.25 -13.13 11.27
N ILE A 173 -9.68 -11.95 10.99
CA ILE A 173 -10.24 -10.95 10.06
C ILE A 173 -9.23 -10.60 8.96
N PRO A 174 -9.14 -11.39 7.88
CA PRO A 174 -8.32 -11.02 6.72
C PRO A 174 -9.05 -9.98 5.87
N VAL A 175 -8.38 -8.86 5.58
CA VAL A 175 -8.91 -7.75 4.78
C VAL A 175 -7.96 -7.44 3.63
N ARG A 176 -8.44 -7.62 2.40
CA ARG A 176 -7.70 -7.24 1.20
C ARG A 176 -8.09 -5.84 0.78
N LEU A 177 -7.10 -4.96 0.62
CA LEU A 177 -7.28 -3.60 0.10
C LEU A 177 -6.96 -3.57 -1.38
N ASN A 178 -7.81 -2.90 -2.14
CA ASN A 178 -7.69 -2.74 -3.58
C ASN A 178 -7.28 -1.31 -3.93
N PHE A 179 -6.77 -1.11 -5.15
CA PHE A 179 -6.56 0.23 -5.68
C PHE A 179 -7.88 0.98 -5.75
N TYR A 180 -7.80 2.28 -5.55
CA TYR A 180 -8.94 3.18 -5.60
C TYR A 180 -9.30 3.54 -7.04
N THR A 181 -10.57 3.74 -7.29
CA THR A 181 -11.02 4.29 -8.58
C THR A 181 -10.70 5.78 -8.66
N PRO A 182 -10.63 6.36 -9.87
CA PRO A 182 -10.47 7.81 -10.02
C PRO A 182 -11.56 8.61 -9.28
N GLU A 183 -12.80 8.13 -9.26
CA GLU A 183 -13.94 8.78 -8.60
C GLU A 183 -13.78 8.79 -7.07
N GLU A 184 -13.30 7.71 -6.49
CA GLU A 184 -12.95 7.64 -5.06
C GLU A 184 -11.79 8.60 -4.73
N LEU A 185 -10.76 8.63 -5.59
CA LEU A 185 -9.61 9.55 -5.39
C LEU A 185 -10.00 11.01 -5.56
N VAL A 186 -10.95 11.35 -6.44
CA VAL A 186 -11.48 12.73 -6.54
C VAL A 186 -12.04 13.20 -5.20
N GLN A 187 -12.78 12.35 -4.48
CA GLN A 187 -13.32 12.69 -3.16
C GLN A 187 -12.19 12.96 -2.14
N ILE A 188 -11.12 12.15 -2.19
CA ILE A 188 -9.95 12.31 -1.33
C ILE A 188 -9.21 13.61 -1.67
N VAL A 189 -8.99 13.90 -2.96
CA VAL A 189 -8.32 15.12 -3.43
C VAL A 189 -9.13 16.35 -3.03
N GLN A 190 -10.45 16.36 -3.26
CA GLN A 190 -11.32 17.49 -2.90
C GLN A 190 -11.38 17.71 -1.38
N ARG A 191 -11.42 16.64 -0.58
CA ARG A 191 -11.34 16.73 0.87
C ARG A 191 -9.99 17.31 1.29
N GLY A 192 -8.89 16.82 0.71
CA GLY A 192 -7.55 17.34 0.96
C GLY A 192 -7.41 18.82 0.58
N ALA A 193 -7.91 19.23 -0.56
CA ALA A 193 -7.89 20.62 -1.00
C ALA A 193 -8.63 21.56 -0.04
N ARG A 194 -9.80 21.12 0.45
CA ARG A 194 -10.55 21.88 1.49
C ARG A 194 -9.75 22.03 2.78
N LEU A 195 -9.08 20.98 3.24
CA LEU A 195 -8.25 21.02 4.45
C LEU A 195 -7.02 21.90 4.28
N LEU A 196 -6.49 22.01 3.06
CA LEU A 196 -5.39 22.92 2.70
C LEU A 196 -5.86 24.35 2.44
N GLY A 197 -7.16 24.61 2.48
CA GLY A 197 -7.73 25.92 2.16
C GLY A 197 -7.54 26.36 0.69
N THR A 198 -7.37 25.39 -0.22
CA THR A 198 -7.09 25.64 -1.64
C THR A 198 -8.33 25.39 -2.48
N PRO A 199 -8.87 26.38 -3.20
CA PRO A 199 -9.98 26.19 -4.13
C PRO A 199 -9.59 25.19 -5.23
N MET A 200 -10.46 24.22 -5.49
CA MET A 200 -10.22 23.11 -6.42
C MET A 200 -11.44 22.90 -7.32
N ALA A 201 -11.25 23.06 -8.62
CA ALA A 201 -12.28 22.74 -9.61
C ALA A 201 -12.44 21.20 -9.73
N PRO A 202 -13.65 20.69 -10.03
CA PRO A 202 -13.88 19.26 -10.19
C PRO A 202 -12.99 18.60 -11.23
N ASP A 203 -12.69 19.26 -12.33
CA ASP A 203 -11.82 18.79 -13.41
C ASP A 203 -10.34 18.79 -13.00
N GLY A 204 -9.90 19.73 -12.17
CA GLY A 204 -8.57 19.74 -11.56
C GLY A 204 -8.37 18.58 -10.59
N ALA A 205 -9.37 18.33 -9.74
CA ALA A 205 -9.35 17.17 -8.85
C ALA A 205 -9.30 15.84 -9.63
N LEU A 206 -10.05 15.72 -10.71
CA LEU A 206 -10.07 14.54 -11.57
C LEU A 206 -8.70 14.33 -12.25
N GLU A 207 -8.04 15.38 -12.69
CA GLU A 207 -6.71 15.28 -13.31
C GLU A 207 -5.66 14.75 -12.32
N ILE A 208 -5.66 15.26 -11.08
CA ILE A 208 -4.78 14.74 -10.02
C ILE A 208 -5.13 13.27 -9.70
N ALA A 209 -6.42 12.95 -9.55
CA ALA A 209 -6.89 11.62 -9.21
C ALA A 209 -6.47 10.57 -10.25
N ARG A 210 -6.62 10.87 -11.54
CA ARG A 210 -6.24 9.96 -12.65
C ARG A 210 -4.76 9.63 -12.67
N ARG A 211 -3.89 10.58 -12.29
CA ARG A 211 -2.44 10.38 -12.23
C ARG A 211 -1.95 9.84 -10.90
N SER A 212 -2.85 9.61 -9.93
CA SER A 212 -2.50 9.14 -8.58
C SER A 212 -2.34 7.62 -8.46
N ARG A 213 -2.32 6.90 -9.57
CA ARG A 213 -2.01 5.45 -9.60
C ARG A 213 -2.92 4.59 -8.70
N GLY A 214 -4.18 4.99 -8.51
CA GLY A 214 -5.11 4.30 -7.62
C GLY A 214 -4.75 4.38 -6.13
N THR A 215 -3.89 5.31 -5.72
CA THR A 215 -3.28 5.32 -4.39
C THR A 215 -3.53 6.63 -3.65
N PRO A 216 -4.24 6.64 -2.51
CA PRO A 216 -4.50 7.85 -1.71
C PRO A 216 -3.23 8.61 -1.29
N ARG A 217 -2.15 7.90 -0.96
CA ARG A 217 -0.87 8.52 -0.58
C ARG A 217 -0.28 9.35 -1.73
N ILE A 218 -0.31 8.80 -2.95
CA ILE A 218 0.17 9.52 -4.14
C ILE A 218 -0.75 10.71 -4.41
N ALA A 219 -2.08 10.53 -4.33
CA ALA A 219 -3.04 11.61 -4.51
C ALA A 219 -2.77 12.79 -3.56
N GLY A 220 -2.51 12.52 -2.28
CA GLY A 220 -2.14 13.56 -1.30
C GLY A 220 -0.83 14.26 -1.64
N ARG A 221 0.19 13.51 -2.09
CA ARG A 221 1.48 14.10 -2.50
C ARG A 221 1.34 14.98 -3.73
N LEU A 222 0.66 14.49 -4.77
CA LEU A 222 0.42 15.26 -6.00
C LEU A 222 -0.42 16.50 -5.72
N LEU A 223 -1.48 16.39 -4.92
CA LEU A 223 -2.30 17.52 -4.50
C LEU A 223 -1.44 18.63 -3.88
N ARG A 224 -0.58 18.29 -2.91
CA ARG A 224 0.30 19.31 -2.27
C ARG A 224 1.22 19.98 -3.27
N ARG A 225 1.88 19.21 -4.13
CA ARG A 225 2.79 19.80 -5.13
C ARG A 225 2.03 20.68 -6.13
N VAL A 226 0.87 20.26 -6.59
CA VAL A 226 0.01 21.08 -7.47
C VAL A 226 -0.43 22.35 -6.75
N THR A 227 -0.75 22.28 -5.45
CA THR A 227 -1.08 23.45 -4.62
C THR A 227 0.10 24.42 -4.54
N ASP A 228 1.35 23.92 -4.35
CA ASP A 228 2.54 24.76 -4.34
C ASP A 228 2.70 25.53 -5.67
N PHE A 229 2.50 24.86 -6.81
CA PHE A 229 2.56 25.52 -8.13
C PHE A 229 1.46 26.56 -8.30
N ALA A 230 0.22 26.23 -7.92
CA ALA A 230 -0.91 27.14 -8.01
C ALA A 230 -0.69 28.42 -7.16
N LEU A 231 -0.14 28.24 -5.96
CA LEU A 231 0.19 29.35 -5.07
C LEU A 231 1.25 30.29 -5.68
N VAL A 232 2.33 29.73 -6.22
CA VAL A 232 3.42 30.50 -6.85
C VAL A 232 2.95 31.23 -8.12
N GLU A 233 2.05 30.61 -8.89
CA GLU A 233 1.47 31.22 -10.09
C GLU A 233 0.34 32.22 -9.79
N GLY A 234 -0.06 32.39 -8.51
CA GLY A 234 -1.13 33.29 -8.10
C GLY A 234 -2.51 32.86 -8.58
N SER A 235 -2.70 31.54 -8.78
CA SER A 235 -3.97 31.00 -9.27
C SER A 235 -5.03 31.02 -8.18
N SER A 236 -6.23 31.50 -8.48
CA SER A 236 -7.34 31.57 -7.53
C SER A 236 -8.01 30.18 -7.28
N GLU A 237 -7.88 29.27 -8.23
CA GLU A 237 -8.47 27.93 -8.20
C GLU A 237 -7.63 26.95 -9.03
N ILE A 238 -7.49 25.73 -8.57
CA ILE A 238 -6.80 24.67 -9.32
C ILE A 238 -7.76 24.03 -10.32
N THR A 239 -7.65 24.44 -11.58
CA THR A 239 -8.35 23.84 -12.72
C THR A 239 -7.55 22.69 -13.32
N ARG A 240 -8.14 21.96 -14.28
CA ARG A 240 -7.45 20.91 -15.04
C ARG A 240 -6.16 21.43 -15.68
N ALA A 241 -6.19 22.62 -16.29
CA ALA A 241 -5.02 23.16 -16.99
C ALA A 241 -3.84 23.44 -16.03
N ILE A 242 -4.13 23.94 -14.83
CA ILE A 242 -3.11 24.18 -13.79
C ILE A 242 -2.57 22.85 -13.26
N ALA A 243 -3.46 21.89 -12.96
CA ALA A 243 -3.06 20.57 -12.51
C ALA A 243 -2.18 19.87 -13.54
N ASP A 244 -2.59 19.83 -14.81
CA ASP A 244 -1.83 19.20 -15.90
C ASP A 244 -0.44 19.83 -16.05
N LYS A 245 -0.37 21.16 -16.13
CA LYS A 245 0.90 21.89 -16.24
C LYS A 245 1.85 21.58 -15.07
N ALA A 246 1.33 21.58 -13.84
CA ALA A 246 2.12 21.27 -12.65
C ALA A 246 2.61 19.81 -12.66
N LEU A 247 1.75 18.86 -12.98
CA LEU A 247 2.08 17.43 -13.01
C LEU A 247 3.11 17.11 -14.10
N LEU A 248 3.02 17.72 -15.28
CA LEU A 248 4.04 17.59 -16.33
C LEU A 248 5.39 18.13 -15.88
N ARG A 249 5.43 19.26 -15.18
CA ARG A 249 6.68 19.80 -14.59
C ARG A 249 7.26 18.93 -13.48
N LEU A 250 6.43 18.12 -12.84
CA LEU A 250 6.82 17.11 -11.85
C LEU A 250 7.18 15.76 -12.50
N ASP A 251 7.23 15.71 -13.83
CA ASP A 251 7.58 14.55 -14.63
C ASP A 251 6.58 13.38 -14.47
N VAL A 252 5.33 13.69 -14.15
CA VAL A 252 4.20 12.75 -14.07
C VAL A 252 3.35 12.91 -15.35
N ASP A 253 3.33 11.87 -16.18
CA ASP A 253 2.60 11.94 -17.45
C ASP A 253 1.08 11.73 -17.30
N ALA A 254 0.35 11.77 -18.43
CA ALA A 254 -1.11 11.66 -18.44
C ALA A 254 -1.65 10.31 -17.91
N ARG A 255 -0.81 9.29 -17.82
CA ARG A 255 -1.11 7.98 -17.24
C ARG A 255 -0.58 7.81 -15.82
N GLY A 256 -0.01 8.86 -15.22
CA GLY A 256 0.60 8.80 -13.90
C GLY A 256 1.95 8.09 -13.86
N LEU A 257 2.59 7.87 -15.02
CA LEU A 257 3.93 7.29 -15.09
C LEU A 257 4.99 8.37 -14.83
N ASP A 258 5.97 8.04 -13.99
CA ASP A 258 7.14 8.86 -13.73
C ASP A 258 8.33 8.50 -14.64
N GLN A 259 9.48 9.10 -14.37
CA GLN A 259 10.68 8.85 -15.14
C GLN A 259 11.15 7.38 -15.01
N LEU A 260 11.05 6.78 -13.83
CA LEU A 260 11.49 5.41 -13.61
C LEU A 260 10.60 4.41 -14.35
N ASP A 261 9.29 4.59 -14.31
CA ASP A 261 8.34 3.77 -15.07
C ASP A 261 8.64 3.83 -16.58
N ARG A 262 8.81 5.05 -17.12
CA ARG A 262 9.10 5.22 -18.53
C ARG A 262 10.46 4.63 -18.92
N ARG A 263 11.49 4.77 -18.07
CA ARG A 263 12.78 4.10 -18.26
C ARG A 263 12.65 2.58 -18.26
N TYR A 264 11.84 2.04 -17.34
CA TYR A 264 11.55 0.61 -17.26
C TYR A 264 10.94 0.09 -18.57
N LEU A 265 9.87 0.72 -19.04
CA LEU A 265 9.19 0.32 -20.27
C LEU A 265 10.07 0.51 -21.50
N THR A 266 10.75 1.66 -21.61
CA THR A 266 11.64 1.98 -22.73
C THR A 266 12.79 1.00 -22.84
N MET A 267 13.41 0.65 -21.72
CA MET A 267 14.52 -0.29 -21.66
C MET A 267 14.10 -1.67 -22.20
N ILE A 268 12.95 -2.19 -21.78
CA ILE A 268 12.44 -3.48 -22.26
C ILE A 268 12.07 -3.41 -23.76
N ALA A 269 11.50 -2.28 -24.21
CA ALA A 269 11.16 -2.08 -25.61
C ALA A 269 12.41 -2.05 -26.50
N ASP A 270 13.40 -1.24 -26.14
CA ASP A 270 14.54 -0.92 -27.03
C ASP A 270 15.63 -1.99 -27.02
N PHE A 271 15.94 -2.54 -25.86
CA PHE A 271 17.05 -3.49 -25.74
C PHE A 271 16.62 -4.96 -25.81
N TYR A 272 15.33 -5.25 -25.56
CA TYR A 272 14.85 -6.62 -25.48
C TYR A 272 13.60 -6.88 -26.36
N GLY A 273 13.30 -5.97 -27.28
CA GLY A 273 12.18 -6.14 -28.22
C GLY A 273 10.81 -6.38 -27.57
N GLY A 274 10.63 -5.90 -26.33
CA GLY A 274 9.41 -6.12 -25.54
C GLY A 274 9.47 -7.28 -24.58
N GLY A 275 10.57 -7.99 -24.50
CA GLY A 275 10.80 -9.11 -23.55
C GLY A 275 10.62 -10.50 -24.18
N PRO A 276 10.70 -11.58 -23.36
CA PRO A 276 10.75 -11.61 -21.90
C PRO A 276 12.13 -11.24 -21.29
N VAL A 277 12.14 -10.49 -20.18
CA VAL A 277 13.35 -10.07 -19.46
C VAL A 277 13.29 -10.47 -17.99
N GLY A 278 14.37 -11.04 -17.47
CA GLY A 278 14.49 -11.40 -16.06
C GLY A 278 14.58 -10.18 -15.15
N ILE A 279 14.06 -10.28 -13.92
CA ILE A 279 14.04 -9.16 -12.96
C ILE A 279 15.46 -8.67 -12.59
N GLU A 280 16.41 -9.57 -12.46
CA GLU A 280 17.80 -9.21 -12.13
C GLU A 280 18.46 -8.37 -13.25
N THR A 281 18.14 -8.69 -14.51
CA THR A 281 18.60 -7.91 -15.66
C THR A 281 17.99 -6.51 -15.65
N ILE A 282 16.69 -6.40 -15.34
CA ILE A 282 15.99 -5.12 -15.23
C ILE A 282 16.58 -4.29 -14.08
N ALA A 283 16.76 -4.89 -12.91
CA ALA A 283 17.32 -4.26 -11.73
C ALA A 283 18.73 -3.68 -12.02
N ALA A 284 19.59 -4.47 -12.62
CA ALA A 284 20.93 -4.03 -13.03
C ALA A 284 20.88 -2.89 -14.05
N ALA A 285 20.03 -2.99 -15.07
CA ALA A 285 19.94 -1.97 -16.13
C ALA A 285 19.39 -0.63 -15.63
N LEU A 286 18.48 -0.66 -14.65
CA LEU A 286 17.90 0.54 -14.06
C LEU A 286 18.72 1.09 -12.90
N SER A 287 19.69 0.33 -12.38
CA SER A 287 20.43 0.60 -11.13
C SER A 287 19.51 0.74 -9.92
N GLU A 288 18.47 -0.08 -9.88
CA GLU A 288 17.47 -0.10 -8.82
C GLU A 288 17.44 -1.48 -8.12
N PRO A 289 17.19 -1.54 -6.80
CA PRO A 289 17.00 -2.81 -6.11
C PRO A 289 15.82 -3.60 -6.69
N ARG A 290 15.98 -4.92 -6.79
CA ARG A 290 14.90 -5.80 -7.25
C ARG A 290 13.57 -5.57 -6.51
N ASP A 291 13.64 -5.49 -5.17
CA ASP A 291 12.45 -5.30 -4.34
C ASP A 291 11.74 -3.99 -4.66
N ALA A 292 12.49 -2.91 -4.92
CA ALA A 292 11.90 -1.63 -5.31
C ALA A 292 11.12 -1.75 -6.63
N ILE A 293 11.67 -2.45 -7.61
CA ILE A 293 10.98 -2.69 -8.89
C ILE A 293 9.70 -3.50 -8.67
N GLU A 294 9.79 -4.62 -7.94
CA GLU A 294 8.66 -5.53 -7.73
C GLU A 294 7.55 -4.94 -6.86
N GLU A 295 7.86 -4.02 -5.95
CA GLU A 295 6.89 -3.45 -5.00
C GLU A 295 6.37 -2.08 -5.41
N ILE A 296 7.17 -1.29 -6.14
CA ILE A 296 6.82 0.11 -6.44
C ILE A 296 6.43 0.27 -7.90
N VAL A 297 7.25 -0.23 -8.83
CA VAL A 297 7.10 0.01 -10.27
C VAL A 297 6.08 -0.95 -10.88
N GLU A 298 6.34 -2.26 -10.79
CA GLU A 298 5.57 -3.27 -11.49
C GLU A 298 4.08 -3.35 -11.10
N PRO A 299 3.65 -3.18 -9.83
CA PRO A 299 2.24 -3.35 -9.48
C PRO A 299 1.31 -2.43 -10.28
N TYR A 300 1.69 -1.17 -10.45
CA TYR A 300 0.91 -0.23 -11.23
C TYR A 300 0.98 -0.54 -12.74
N LEU A 301 2.16 -0.84 -13.27
CA LEU A 301 2.33 -1.17 -14.68
C LEU A 301 1.55 -2.44 -15.08
N ILE A 302 1.49 -3.44 -14.18
CA ILE A 302 0.67 -4.65 -14.37
C ILE A 302 -0.82 -4.30 -14.35
N GLN A 303 -1.26 -3.51 -13.36
CA GLN A 303 -2.65 -3.09 -13.24
C GLN A 303 -3.14 -2.32 -14.46
N GLN A 304 -2.28 -1.45 -15.00
CA GLN A 304 -2.60 -0.67 -16.20
C GLN A 304 -2.43 -1.47 -17.51
N GLY A 305 -2.01 -2.71 -17.41
CA GLY A 305 -1.82 -3.58 -18.56
C GLY A 305 -0.64 -3.20 -19.45
N PHE A 306 0.38 -2.51 -18.93
CA PHE A 306 1.60 -2.20 -19.66
C PHE A 306 2.56 -3.38 -19.70
N ILE A 307 2.59 -4.20 -18.66
CA ILE A 307 3.46 -5.37 -18.55
C ILE A 307 2.72 -6.61 -18.09
N GLN A 308 3.28 -7.76 -18.42
CA GLN A 308 2.86 -9.08 -17.95
C GLN A 308 4.04 -9.82 -17.31
N ARG A 309 3.79 -10.54 -16.22
CA ARG A 309 4.76 -11.49 -15.66
C ARG A 309 4.53 -12.87 -16.26
N THR A 310 5.57 -13.46 -16.83
CA THR A 310 5.57 -14.82 -17.37
C THR A 310 6.59 -15.68 -16.67
N SER A 311 6.58 -17.00 -16.90
CA SER A 311 7.58 -17.92 -16.34
C SER A 311 9.01 -17.61 -16.82
N ARG A 312 9.17 -16.93 -17.97
CA ARG A 312 10.47 -16.54 -18.55
C ARG A 312 10.90 -15.13 -18.15
N GLY A 313 10.03 -14.32 -17.56
CA GLY A 313 10.33 -12.93 -17.20
C GLY A 313 9.19 -11.97 -17.47
N ARG A 314 9.53 -10.68 -17.53
CA ARG A 314 8.60 -9.57 -17.79
C ARG A 314 8.50 -9.30 -19.27
N MET A 315 7.28 -9.09 -19.74
CA MET A 315 6.98 -8.74 -21.15
C MET A 315 6.15 -7.47 -21.17
N LEU A 316 6.40 -6.62 -22.15
CA LEU A 316 5.52 -5.51 -22.46
C LEU A 316 4.23 -6.03 -23.11
N THR A 317 3.25 -5.14 -23.21
CA THR A 317 2.01 -5.36 -23.96
C THR A 317 1.94 -4.38 -25.13
N GLY A 318 0.98 -4.56 -26.00
CA GLY A 318 0.70 -3.58 -27.07
C GLY A 318 0.39 -2.19 -26.53
N THR A 319 -0.27 -2.11 -25.37
CA THR A 319 -0.55 -0.85 -24.66
C THR A 319 0.72 -0.10 -24.27
N ALA A 320 1.77 -0.81 -23.84
CA ALA A 320 3.05 -0.19 -23.52
C ALA A 320 3.73 0.42 -24.73
N PHE A 321 3.78 -0.31 -25.85
CA PHE A 321 4.33 0.20 -27.11
C PHE A 321 3.57 1.43 -27.59
N GLN A 322 2.24 1.39 -27.59
CA GLN A 322 1.40 2.53 -27.95
C GLN A 322 1.69 3.76 -27.07
N HIS A 323 1.81 3.56 -25.75
CA HIS A 323 2.13 4.64 -24.80
C HIS A 323 3.51 5.26 -25.06
N LEU A 324 4.49 4.43 -25.41
CA LEU A 324 5.84 4.88 -25.77
C LEU A 324 5.93 5.50 -27.17
N GLY A 325 4.86 5.49 -27.95
CA GLY A 325 4.86 5.95 -29.35
C GLY A 325 5.72 5.05 -30.27
N LYS A 326 5.85 3.77 -29.92
CA LYS A 326 6.67 2.79 -30.65
C LYS A 326 5.79 1.76 -31.36
N SER A 327 6.27 1.29 -32.52
CA SER A 327 5.62 0.17 -33.21
C SER A 327 5.86 -1.15 -32.46
N VAL A 328 4.86 -2.02 -32.44
CA VAL A 328 5.00 -3.37 -31.90
C VAL A 328 5.90 -4.18 -32.85
N PRO A 329 6.97 -4.85 -32.35
CA PRO A 329 7.86 -5.64 -33.19
C PRO A 329 7.12 -6.78 -33.93
N GLN A 330 7.52 -7.07 -35.17
CA GLN A 330 6.98 -8.20 -35.89
C GLN A 330 7.28 -9.53 -35.17
N GLY A 331 6.24 -10.37 -34.98
CA GLY A 331 6.38 -11.63 -34.21
C GLY A 331 6.31 -11.47 -32.69
N PHE A 332 5.93 -10.30 -32.20
CA PHE A 332 5.73 -10.09 -30.79
C PHE A 332 4.55 -10.91 -30.23
N ILE A 333 4.83 -11.83 -29.29
CA ILE A 333 3.85 -12.80 -28.74
C ILE A 333 3.00 -12.18 -27.61
N GLY A 334 3.23 -10.91 -27.27
CA GLY A 334 2.55 -10.20 -26.16
C GLY A 334 1.16 -9.66 -26.47
N THR A 335 0.60 -9.97 -27.62
CA THR A 335 -0.81 -9.65 -27.93
C THR A 335 -1.67 -10.75 -27.32
N GLN A 336 -2.48 -10.45 -26.33
CA GLN A 336 -3.65 -11.27 -26.04
C GLN A 336 -4.51 -11.27 -27.31
N ALA A 337 -4.47 -12.36 -28.06
CA ALA A 337 -5.61 -12.73 -28.88
C ALA A 337 -6.80 -12.76 -27.92
N THR A 338 -7.81 -11.95 -28.19
CA THR A 338 -9.07 -11.96 -27.47
C THR A 338 -9.57 -13.39 -27.44
N LEU A 339 -9.61 -14.00 -26.27
CA LEU A 339 -10.13 -15.36 -26.04
C LEU A 339 -11.65 -15.45 -26.26
N PHE A 340 -12.25 -14.44 -26.90
CA PHE A 340 -13.68 -14.27 -27.17
C PHE A 340 -13.92 -13.64 -28.56
N GLU A 341 -13.21 -14.04 -29.58
CA GLU A 341 -13.78 -13.97 -30.93
C GLU A 341 -14.59 -15.26 -31.15
N GLU A 342 -15.90 -15.15 -31.01
CA GLU A 342 -16.82 -16.17 -31.52
C GLU A 342 -16.55 -16.33 -33.00
N PRO A 343 -16.42 -17.56 -33.51
CA PRO A 343 -16.29 -17.77 -34.97
C PRO A 343 -17.59 -17.31 -35.61
N GLU A 344 -17.50 -16.33 -36.52
CA GLU A 344 -18.60 -16.08 -37.49
C GLU A 344 -18.87 -17.40 -38.23
N GLU A 345 -20.03 -17.98 -37.97
CA GLU A 345 -20.53 -19.11 -38.75
C GLU A 345 -20.82 -18.67 -40.16
N PRO A 346 -20.52 -19.53 -41.18
CA PRO A 346 -20.66 -19.23 -42.60
C PRO A 346 -22.13 -19.17 -43.09
#